data_917a981abefe8f3358d6267993aef8d5
#
_entry.id   917a981abefe8f3358d6267993aef8d5
#
_cell.length_a   1.000
_cell.length_b   1.000
_cell.length_c   1.000
_cell.angle_alpha   90.00
_cell.angle_beta   90.00
_cell.angle_gamma   90.00
#
_symmetry.space_group_name_H-M   'P 1'
#
loop_
_entity.id
_entity.type
_entity.pdbx_description
1 polymer ?
#
loop_
_entity_poly.entity_id
_entity_poly.type
_entity_poly.pdbx_seq_one_letter_code
_entity_poly.pdbx_strand_id
1 'polypeptide(L)'
;ARKDYFPRAFPGGMDIDAYEQWDHTTPGGTKLLLALSGKGQGEIIAEQENAMIMISIDGNRATSHTNYPDASEVMTKAELESIADQFDYSIQPKEVNRAVVEEKLAAAEADYQAEHSIVTYTNFSDFLKSFVYIPDESRQYIFYDLTGDGVDELLLGQDGAFLDWLEMENGEVVLHGFGDATYICQGNIVEEYQAPDMYWNIEWHHYYKSVTGDGDRIVSVKRDGDKWYRSYDIFDRDETEISQPEAEAIIAKYPRIQLEWKPLMDYPLDESGLTLGSYLKAKDVQPSDDELLQIYRDYVNKARSDLFYTHYRIMDINGDGVKDLLLSGGGESYWSVWTYRYGNRYPLAHMDFYLCEDNVMESVELVHRGKGVEIEGTTFLRFNGFDLETLDFAAYNKATASWQSDYYGTPMSEADAKAILAKYSRVDQGMQPISQLLNG
;
A
#
# COMPACT_ATOMS: atom_id res chain seq x y z
N ALA A 1 -0.59 21.52 31.72
CA ALA A 1 -0.77 20.05 31.81
C ALA A 1 -1.52 19.50 30.59
N ARG A 2 -2.60 20.17 30.12
CA ARG A 2 -3.41 19.68 28.96
C ARG A 2 -2.67 19.69 27.62
N LYS A 3 -1.80 20.65 27.35
CA LYS A 3 -1.01 20.72 26.09
C LYS A 3 0.06 19.63 25.97
N ASP A 4 0.50 19.07 27.07
CA ASP A 4 1.60 18.08 27.06
C ASP A 4 1.13 16.64 26.77
N TYR A 5 -0.17 16.36 26.84
CA TYR A 5 -0.73 15.02 26.60
C TYR A 5 -1.09 14.76 25.12
N PHE A 6 -1.47 15.80 24.40
CA PHE A 6 -1.98 15.70 23.03
C PHE A 6 -0.97 15.20 21.96
N PRO A 7 0.31 15.61 21.96
CA PRO A 7 1.23 15.21 20.90
C PRO A 7 1.57 13.73 20.85
N ARG A 8 1.29 12.99 21.95
CA ARG A 8 1.67 11.56 22.05
C ARG A 8 0.53 10.58 21.82
N ALA A 9 -0.70 11.04 21.78
CA ALA A 9 -1.89 10.17 21.74
C ALA A 9 -2.49 9.97 20.35
N PHE A 10 -2.04 10.70 19.31
CA PHE A 10 -2.59 10.57 17.98
C PHE A 10 -1.71 9.68 17.09
N PRO A 11 -2.18 8.49 16.68
CA PRO A 11 -1.53 7.72 15.63
C PRO A 11 -1.59 8.54 14.33
N GLY A 12 -0.44 8.86 13.76
CA GLY A 12 -0.37 9.50 12.45
C GLY A 12 0.02 10.98 12.42
N GLY A 13 0.49 11.58 13.54
CA GLY A 13 1.08 12.93 13.51
C GLY A 13 0.09 14.06 13.15
N MET A 14 -1.19 13.91 13.48
CA MET A 14 -2.18 14.97 13.23
C MET A 14 -1.84 16.23 14.03
N ASP A 15 -1.78 17.35 13.33
CA ASP A 15 -1.59 18.67 13.93
C ASP A 15 -2.86 19.09 14.68
N ILE A 16 -2.82 18.97 16.01
CA ILE A 16 -3.97 19.29 16.88
C ILE A 16 -4.30 20.79 16.87
N ASP A 17 -3.36 21.63 16.52
CA ASP A 17 -3.62 23.08 16.38
C ASP A 17 -4.57 23.38 15.23
N ALA A 18 -4.85 22.40 14.35
CA ALA A 18 -5.87 22.47 13.30
C ALA A 18 -7.30 22.18 13.79
N TYR A 19 -7.48 21.81 15.06
CA TYR A 19 -8.80 21.52 15.63
C TYR A 19 -9.33 22.68 16.48
N GLU A 20 -10.58 23.04 16.28
CA GLU A 20 -11.29 23.92 17.22
C GLU A 20 -11.57 23.13 18.51
N GLN A 21 -11.12 23.62 19.68
CA GLN A 21 -11.24 22.93 20.97
C GLN A 21 -12.10 23.74 21.92
N TRP A 22 -12.95 23.05 22.70
CA TRP A 22 -13.75 23.68 23.75
C TRP A 22 -14.11 22.70 24.87
N ASP A 23 -14.37 23.25 26.07
CA ASP A 23 -14.89 22.51 27.21
C ASP A 23 -16.40 22.30 27.05
N HIS A 24 -16.88 21.10 27.32
CA HIS A 24 -18.30 20.73 27.38
C HIS A 24 -18.60 20.02 28.67
N THR A 25 -19.83 20.18 29.17
CA THR A 25 -20.31 19.44 30.35
C THR A 25 -21.59 18.74 29.98
N THR A 26 -21.59 17.41 30.07
CA THR A 26 -22.76 16.59 29.73
C THR A 26 -23.91 16.85 30.74
N PRO A 27 -25.15 16.52 30.39
CA PRO A 27 -26.28 16.59 31.33
C PRO A 27 -26.05 15.82 32.64
N GLY A 28 -25.24 14.75 32.61
CA GLY A 28 -24.82 13.97 33.78
C GLY A 28 -23.69 14.62 34.60
N GLY A 29 -23.19 15.77 34.21
CA GLY A 29 -22.17 16.53 34.92
C GLY A 29 -20.71 16.12 34.58
N THR A 30 -20.48 15.23 33.63
CA THR A 30 -19.12 14.87 33.19
C THR A 30 -18.50 16.01 32.37
N LYS A 31 -17.30 16.42 32.75
CA LYS A 31 -16.53 17.42 32.02
C LYS A 31 -15.73 16.77 30.91
N LEU A 32 -15.88 17.28 29.69
CA LEU A 32 -15.24 16.80 28.49
C LEU A 32 -14.42 17.92 27.86
N LEU A 33 -13.37 17.54 27.14
CA LEU A 33 -12.76 18.38 26.14
C LEU A 33 -13.20 17.84 24.77
N LEU A 34 -13.83 18.70 23.97
CA LEU A 34 -14.23 18.36 22.59
C LEU A 34 -13.28 19.06 21.63
N ALA A 35 -12.98 18.40 20.52
CA ALA A 35 -12.18 18.96 19.45
C ALA A 35 -12.80 18.60 18.09
N LEU A 36 -12.85 19.54 17.16
CA LEU A 36 -13.45 19.38 15.83
C LEU A 36 -12.52 19.95 14.77
N SER A 37 -12.16 19.12 13.80
CA SER A 37 -11.37 19.56 12.64
C SER A 37 -12.23 20.27 11.61
N GLY A 38 -11.62 21.11 10.78
CA GLY A 38 -12.30 21.73 9.64
C GLY A 38 -12.81 20.73 8.59
N LYS A 39 -12.42 19.44 8.72
CA LYS A 39 -12.89 18.33 7.88
C LYS A 39 -14.02 17.49 8.52
N GLY A 40 -14.51 17.89 9.70
CA GLY A 40 -15.61 17.22 10.39
C GLY A 40 -15.20 16.02 11.25
N GLN A 41 -13.92 15.78 11.47
CA GLN A 41 -13.47 14.79 12.45
C GLN A 41 -13.62 15.33 13.86
N GLY A 42 -14.28 14.60 14.73
CA GLY A 42 -14.54 15.00 16.10
C GLY A 42 -13.82 14.12 17.10
N GLU A 43 -13.34 14.74 18.19
CA GLU A 43 -12.73 14.04 19.32
C GLU A 43 -13.47 14.39 20.60
N ILE A 44 -13.78 13.38 21.38
CA ILE A 44 -14.39 13.52 22.71
C ILE A 44 -13.40 12.97 23.73
N ILE A 45 -12.98 13.79 24.68
CA ILE A 45 -12.01 13.41 25.69
C ILE A 45 -12.61 13.63 27.08
N ALA A 46 -12.75 12.54 27.83
CA ALA A 46 -13.16 12.56 29.22
C ALA A 46 -11.96 12.21 30.12
N GLU A 47 -11.58 13.14 31.00
CA GLU A 47 -10.52 12.90 32.00
C GLU A 47 -11.15 12.42 33.28
N GLN A 48 -10.71 11.27 33.77
CA GLN A 48 -11.08 10.70 35.05
C GLN A 48 -9.85 10.58 35.97
N GLU A 49 -10.05 10.35 37.25
CA GLU A 49 -8.98 10.36 38.25
C GLU A 49 -7.81 9.42 37.93
N ASN A 50 -8.08 8.28 37.27
CA ASN A 50 -7.08 7.27 36.91
C ASN A 50 -7.21 6.76 35.46
N ALA A 51 -7.99 7.42 34.61
CA ALA A 51 -8.21 7.02 33.24
C ALA A 51 -8.55 8.21 32.35
N MET A 52 -8.20 8.10 31.08
CA MET A 52 -8.66 9.01 30.04
C MET A 52 -9.45 8.18 29.02
N ILE A 53 -10.67 8.61 28.72
CA ILE A 53 -11.48 8.05 27.65
C ILE A 53 -11.34 8.99 26.45
N MET A 54 -10.94 8.43 25.31
CA MET A 54 -10.90 9.17 24.06
C MET A 54 -11.80 8.44 23.05
N ILE A 55 -12.71 9.18 22.42
CA ILE A 55 -13.61 8.68 21.40
C ILE A 55 -13.40 9.53 20.16
N SER A 56 -12.89 8.91 19.09
CA SER A 56 -12.73 9.55 17.80
C SER A 56 -13.96 9.29 16.94
N ILE A 57 -14.50 10.32 16.32
CA ILE A 57 -15.70 10.26 15.49
C ILE A 57 -15.34 10.80 14.11
N ASP A 58 -15.46 9.96 13.10
CA ASP A 58 -15.43 10.41 11.73
C ASP A 58 -16.80 10.95 11.35
N GLY A 59 -16.94 12.26 11.36
CA GLY A 59 -18.16 12.98 11.01
C GLY A 59 -18.29 13.29 9.54
N ASN A 60 -17.38 12.77 8.72
CA ASN A 60 -17.45 12.89 7.29
C ASN A 60 -18.58 11.98 6.74
N ARG A 61 -19.70 12.59 6.37
CA ARG A 61 -20.87 11.88 5.80
C ARG A 61 -20.68 11.57 4.32
N ALA A 62 -19.63 12.08 3.71
CA ALA A 62 -19.27 11.72 2.35
C ALA A 62 -18.84 10.24 2.34
N THR A 63 -19.50 9.46 1.52
CA THR A 63 -19.07 8.10 1.19
C THR A 63 -17.59 8.13 0.83
N SER A 64 -16.85 7.22 1.32
CA SER A 64 -15.40 7.03 1.53
C SER A 64 -14.41 7.48 0.44
N HIS A 65 -14.79 8.26 -0.57
CA HIS A 65 -13.95 8.53 -1.74
C HIS A 65 -13.83 10.00 -2.17
N THR A 66 -14.40 10.94 -1.43
CA THR A 66 -14.16 12.36 -1.71
C THR A 66 -13.29 12.99 -0.64
N ASN A 67 -12.08 13.37 -1.00
CA ASN A 67 -11.13 14.06 -0.11
C ASN A 67 -11.61 15.46 0.36
N TYR A 68 -12.75 15.94 -0.14
CA TYR A 68 -13.34 17.23 0.19
C TYR A 68 -14.87 17.11 0.28
N PRO A 69 -15.44 16.81 1.48
CA PRO A 69 -16.89 16.84 1.66
C PRO A 69 -17.41 18.26 1.40
N ASP A 70 -18.63 18.34 0.88
CA ASP A 70 -19.36 19.62 0.85
C ASP A 70 -19.50 20.13 2.29
N ALA A 71 -19.37 21.44 2.50
CA ALA A 71 -19.46 22.06 3.82
C ALA A 71 -20.77 21.75 4.55
N SER A 72 -21.83 21.34 3.82
CA SER A 72 -23.12 20.89 4.39
C SER A 72 -23.06 19.45 4.96
N GLU A 73 -22.01 18.69 4.67
CA GLU A 73 -21.84 17.28 5.09
C GLU A 73 -20.85 17.13 6.24
N VAL A 74 -20.24 18.21 6.67
CA VAL A 74 -19.26 18.22 7.77
C VAL A 74 -19.98 18.29 9.11
N MET A 75 -19.53 17.48 10.09
CA MET A 75 -20.06 17.52 11.44
C MET A 75 -19.93 18.92 12.04
N THR A 76 -21.02 19.37 12.65
CA THR A 76 -21.07 20.64 13.39
C THR A 76 -20.69 20.46 14.85
N LYS A 77 -20.31 21.57 15.51
CA LYS A 77 -20.05 21.62 16.94
C LYS A 77 -21.24 21.10 17.78
N ALA A 78 -22.47 21.51 17.41
CA ALA A 78 -23.69 21.08 18.11
C ALA A 78 -23.98 19.58 17.95
N GLU A 79 -23.65 19.00 16.79
CA GLU A 79 -23.76 17.56 16.58
C GLU A 79 -22.74 16.79 17.43
N LEU A 80 -21.50 17.25 17.52
CA LEU A 80 -20.48 16.61 18.36
C LEU A 80 -20.86 16.70 19.85
N GLU A 81 -21.38 17.84 20.32
CA GLU A 81 -21.93 17.99 21.69
C GLU A 81 -23.09 17.03 21.94
N SER A 82 -24.03 16.92 20.99
CA SER A 82 -25.17 15.98 21.08
C SER A 82 -24.74 14.51 21.12
N ILE A 83 -23.71 14.16 20.37
CA ILE A 83 -23.12 12.81 20.41
C ILE A 83 -22.45 12.58 21.77
N ALA A 84 -21.66 13.54 22.23
CA ALA A 84 -20.97 13.45 23.51
C ALA A 84 -21.93 13.26 24.69
N ASP A 85 -23.11 13.87 24.64
CA ASP A 85 -24.14 13.74 25.68
C ASP A 85 -24.79 12.34 25.76
N GLN A 86 -24.63 11.50 24.74
CA GLN A 86 -25.22 10.16 24.66
C GLN A 86 -24.34 9.06 25.30
N PHE A 87 -23.08 9.34 25.57
CA PHE A 87 -22.19 8.35 26.19
C PHE A 87 -22.24 8.36 27.69
N ASP A 88 -22.15 7.16 28.26
CA ASP A 88 -21.92 6.99 29.69
C ASP A 88 -20.42 6.92 29.96
N TYR A 89 -19.88 7.97 30.57
CA TYR A 89 -18.46 8.07 30.93
C TYR A 89 -18.15 7.49 32.32
N SER A 90 -19.11 6.87 33.00
CA SER A 90 -18.89 6.22 34.28
C SER A 90 -18.15 4.89 34.07
N ILE A 91 -16.82 4.94 34.07
CA ILE A 91 -16.01 3.73 34.17
C ILE A 91 -16.00 3.30 35.64
N GLN A 92 -16.63 2.15 35.95
CA GLN A 92 -16.35 1.45 37.21
C GLN A 92 -14.96 0.78 37.02
N PRO A 93 -13.93 1.18 37.77
CA PRO A 93 -12.65 0.51 37.67
C PRO A 93 -12.87 -0.94 38.15
N LYS A 94 -12.83 -1.91 37.22
CA LYS A 94 -12.51 -3.27 37.59
C LYS A 94 -11.16 -3.20 38.29
N GLU A 95 -11.07 -3.82 39.48
CA GLU A 95 -9.75 -4.05 40.08
C GLU A 95 -8.88 -4.77 39.06
N VAL A 96 -8.08 -3.99 38.35
CA VAL A 96 -7.13 -4.51 37.39
C VAL A 96 -5.97 -5.02 38.23
N ASN A 97 -5.80 -6.33 38.27
CA ASN A 97 -4.62 -6.90 38.90
C ASN A 97 -3.37 -6.40 38.17
N ARG A 98 -2.72 -5.40 38.76
CA ARG A 98 -1.59 -4.69 38.20
C ARG A 98 -0.44 -5.64 37.76
N ALA A 99 -0.25 -6.72 38.56
CA ALA A 99 0.77 -7.73 38.21
C ALA A 99 0.43 -8.48 36.91
N VAL A 100 -0.86 -8.76 36.66
CA VAL A 100 -1.30 -9.41 35.42
C VAL A 100 -1.16 -8.47 34.21
N VAL A 101 -1.37 -7.17 34.40
CA VAL A 101 -1.17 -6.18 33.34
C VAL A 101 0.31 -5.99 33.04
N GLU A 102 1.14 -5.90 34.08
CA GLU A 102 2.59 -5.77 33.91
C GLU A 102 3.19 -7.04 33.24
N GLU A 103 2.71 -8.24 33.62
CA GLU A 103 3.10 -9.50 32.98
C GLU A 103 2.70 -9.54 31.48
N LYS A 104 1.45 -9.13 31.15
CA LYS A 104 0.98 -9.08 29.77
C LYS A 104 1.68 -8.00 28.95
N LEU A 105 1.98 -6.85 29.54
CA LEU A 105 2.76 -5.80 28.88
C LEU A 105 4.18 -6.28 28.59
N ALA A 106 4.83 -6.92 29.56
CA ALA A 106 6.17 -7.46 29.37
C ALA A 106 6.20 -8.59 28.32
N ALA A 107 5.17 -9.43 28.29
CA ALA A 107 5.03 -10.45 27.26
C ALA A 107 4.78 -9.83 25.87
N ALA A 108 3.88 -8.86 25.77
CA ALA A 108 3.62 -8.14 24.53
C ALA A 108 4.84 -7.35 24.03
N GLU A 109 5.62 -6.76 24.94
CA GLU A 109 6.87 -6.08 24.59
C GLU A 109 7.96 -7.05 24.18
N ALA A 110 8.05 -8.23 24.80
CA ALA A 110 8.97 -9.28 24.37
C ALA A 110 8.58 -9.85 23.00
N ASP A 111 7.29 -10.06 22.74
CA ASP A 111 6.78 -10.49 21.44
C ASP A 111 7.00 -9.39 20.38
N TYR A 112 6.75 -8.13 20.71
CA TYR A 112 7.04 -7.00 19.83
C TYR A 112 8.54 -6.92 19.49
N GLN A 113 9.41 -7.03 20.48
CA GLN A 113 10.86 -7.04 20.26
C GLN A 113 11.33 -8.26 19.47
N ALA A 114 10.70 -9.42 19.66
CA ALA A 114 11.01 -10.62 18.88
C ALA A 114 10.50 -10.51 17.41
N GLU A 115 9.36 -9.88 17.20
CA GLU A 115 8.79 -9.64 15.86
C GLU A 115 9.48 -8.50 15.11
N HIS A 116 9.95 -7.48 15.85
CA HIS A 116 10.61 -6.28 15.31
C HIS A 116 12.11 -6.30 15.59
N SER A 117 12.69 -7.47 15.95
CA SER A 117 14.15 -7.60 15.90
C SER A 117 14.57 -7.32 14.47
N ILE A 118 15.13 -6.14 14.25
CA ILE A 118 15.73 -5.77 12.97
C ILE A 118 16.82 -6.80 12.74
N VAL A 119 16.54 -7.75 11.83
CA VAL A 119 17.55 -8.70 11.38
C VAL A 119 18.51 -7.88 10.53
N THR A 120 19.68 -7.57 11.08
CA THR A 120 20.72 -6.89 10.35
C THR A 120 21.50 -7.91 9.52
N TYR A 121 21.73 -7.59 8.27
CA TYR A 121 22.52 -8.39 7.35
C TYR A 121 23.85 -7.71 7.09
N THR A 122 24.92 -8.46 7.12
CA THR A 122 26.28 -7.93 6.90
C THR A 122 26.76 -8.15 5.46
N ASN A 123 25.93 -8.72 4.63
CA ASN A 123 26.21 -8.91 3.20
C ASN A 123 24.89 -9.10 2.41
N PHE A 124 24.93 -8.77 1.14
CA PHE A 124 23.76 -8.87 0.23
C PHE A 124 23.27 -10.31 0.05
N SER A 125 24.16 -11.31 0.07
CA SER A 125 23.77 -12.70 -0.11
C SER A 125 22.84 -13.19 1.00
N ASP A 126 23.15 -12.88 2.26
CA ASP A 126 22.31 -13.26 3.39
C ASP A 126 20.99 -12.49 3.43
N PHE A 127 21.03 -11.21 3.03
CA PHE A 127 19.82 -10.43 2.83
C PHE A 127 18.92 -11.07 1.77
N LEU A 128 19.43 -11.36 0.57
CA LEU A 128 18.65 -11.93 -0.52
C LEU A 128 18.08 -13.31 -0.19
N LYS A 129 18.78 -14.14 0.60
CA LYS A 129 18.26 -15.44 1.07
C LYS A 129 17.03 -15.30 1.97
N SER A 130 16.88 -14.18 2.65
CA SER A 130 15.76 -13.87 3.56
C SER A 130 14.74 -12.91 2.96
N PHE A 131 15.03 -12.38 1.77
CA PHE A 131 14.21 -11.36 1.13
C PHE A 131 12.77 -11.84 0.90
N VAL A 132 11.81 -11.02 1.33
CA VAL A 132 10.39 -11.38 1.43
C VAL A 132 9.66 -11.32 0.09
N TYR A 133 10.25 -10.71 -0.94
CA TYR A 133 9.66 -10.66 -2.28
C TYR A 133 9.98 -11.93 -3.05
N ILE A 134 8.99 -12.47 -3.76
CA ILE A 134 9.25 -13.61 -4.64
C ILE A 134 10.26 -13.15 -5.70
N PRO A 135 11.43 -13.76 -5.75
CA PRO A 135 12.31 -13.56 -6.89
C PRO A 135 11.65 -14.27 -8.06
N ASP A 136 10.87 -13.53 -8.84
CA ASP A 136 10.37 -14.05 -10.10
C ASP A 136 11.48 -14.05 -11.16
N GLU A 137 11.28 -14.78 -12.26
CA GLU A 137 12.26 -14.89 -13.33
C GLU A 137 12.47 -13.56 -14.07
N SER A 138 11.55 -12.60 -13.93
CA SER A 138 11.62 -11.29 -14.53
C SER A 138 12.49 -10.31 -13.74
N ARG A 139 12.72 -10.59 -12.45
CA ARG A 139 13.56 -9.75 -11.59
C ARG A 139 15.02 -9.82 -12.00
N GLN A 140 15.64 -8.67 -11.99
CA GLN A 140 17.01 -8.45 -12.42
C GLN A 140 17.81 -7.75 -11.33
N TYR A 141 19.13 -7.87 -11.40
CA TYR A 141 20.03 -7.15 -10.53
C TYR A 141 21.20 -6.57 -11.30
N ILE A 142 21.81 -5.55 -10.74
CA ILE A 142 23.09 -5.01 -11.18
C ILE A 142 23.81 -4.38 -9.99
N PHE A 143 25.15 -4.43 -10.05
CA PHE A 143 26.00 -3.62 -9.18
C PHE A 143 26.35 -2.31 -9.90
N TYR A 144 26.12 -1.19 -9.22
CA TYR A 144 26.37 0.14 -9.76
C TYR A 144 26.62 1.14 -8.63
N ASP A 145 27.69 1.93 -8.74
CA ASP A 145 28.00 3.04 -7.82
C ASP A 145 26.99 4.18 -8.01
N LEU A 146 25.81 4.01 -7.40
CA LEU A 146 24.67 4.92 -7.52
C LEU A 146 24.90 6.19 -6.71
N THR A 147 25.52 6.07 -5.54
CA THR A 147 25.81 7.20 -4.64
C THR A 147 27.03 8.00 -5.07
N GLY A 148 27.91 7.44 -5.92
CA GLY A 148 29.12 8.09 -6.39
C GLY A 148 30.25 8.10 -5.37
N ASP A 149 30.22 7.22 -4.35
CA ASP A 149 31.21 7.11 -3.29
C ASP A 149 32.36 6.14 -3.63
N GLY A 150 32.26 5.45 -4.76
CA GLY A 150 33.23 4.47 -5.25
C GLY A 150 32.95 3.04 -4.77
N VAL A 151 31.80 2.80 -4.11
CA VAL A 151 31.33 1.48 -3.71
C VAL A 151 30.08 1.18 -4.52
N ASP A 152 30.00 -0.02 -5.11
CA ASP A 152 28.82 -0.42 -5.87
C ASP A 152 27.69 -0.84 -4.92
N GLU A 153 26.52 -0.24 -5.06
CA GLU A 153 25.27 -0.71 -4.50
C GLU A 153 24.71 -1.86 -5.33
N LEU A 154 23.86 -2.68 -4.72
CA LEU A 154 23.10 -3.71 -5.38
C LEU A 154 21.70 -3.17 -5.74
N LEU A 155 21.47 -2.95 -7.01
CA LEU A 155 20.17 -2.51 -7.53
C LEU A 155 19.33 -3.73 -7.91
N LEU A 156 18.06 -3.73 -7.49
CA LEU A 156 17.05 -4.75 -7.82
C LEU A 156 15.98 -4.13 -8.69
N GLY A 157 15.70 -4.73 -9.83
CA GLY A 157 14.78 -4.11 -10.77
C GLY A 157 14.13 -5.08 -11.75
N GLN A 158 13.48 -4.50 -12.74
CA GLN A 158 12.79 -5.21 -13.82
C GLN A 158 12.73 -4.30 -15.05
N ASP A 159 12.85 -4.87 -16.24
CA ASP A 159 12.70 -4.16 -17.52
C ASP A 159 13.59 -2.90 -17.67
N GLY A 160 14.77 -2.92 -17.06
CA GLY A 160 15.74 -1.83 -17.14
C GLY A 160 15.50 -0.67 -16.18
N ALA A 161 14.47 -0.76 -15.35
CA ALA A 161 14.24 0.13 -14.22
C ALA A 161 14.58 -0.59 -12.90
N PHE A 162 15.06 0.13 -11.90
CA PHE A 162 15.17 -0.43 -10.55
C PHE A 162 14.00 0.03 -9.68
N LEU A 163 13.66 -0.81 -8.71
CA LEU A 163 12.58 -0.58 -7.77
C LEU A 163 13.12 -0.39 -6.36
N ASP A 164 14.18 -1.13 -6.05
CA ASP A 164 14.86 -1.15 -4.77
C ASP A 164 16.38 -1.13 -4.97
N TRP A 165 17.10 -0.62 -4.01
CA TRP A 165 18.55 -0.71 -3.98
C TRP A 165 19.05 -1.00 -2.56
N LEU A 166 20.16 -1.72 -2.48
CA LEU A 166 20.77 -2.17 -1.25
C LEU A 166 22.14 -1.52 -1.13
N GLU A 167 22.39 -0.88 -0.01
CA GLU A 167 23.65 -0.22 0.33
C GLU A 167 24.28 -0.85 1.57
N MET A 168 25.60 -0.78 1.65
CA MET A 168 26.33 -1.17 2.83
C MET A 168 26.61 0.05 3.71
N GLU A 169 25.78 0.28 4.72
CA GLU A 169 25.97 1.37 5.69
C GLU A 169 26.51 0.83 7.03
N ASN A 170 27.64 1.36 7.49
CA ASN A 170 28.26 0.95 8.77
C ASN A 170 28.47 -0.57 8.94
N GLY A 171 28.62 -1.31 7.83
CA GLY A 171 28.79 -2.77 7.83
C GLY A 171 27.48 -3.56 7.85
N GLU A 172 26.36 -2.92 7.67
CA GLU A 172 25.03 -3.52 7.58
C GLU A 172 24.40 -3.21 6.22
N VAL A 173 23.55 -4.13 5.74
CA VAL A 173 22.78 -3.94 4.51
C VAL A 173 21.55 -3.12 4.82
N VAL A 174 21.40 -1.99 4.15
CA VAL A 174 20.22 -1.12 4.21
C VAL A 174 19.44 -1.22 2.88
N LEU A 175 18.14 -1.45 2.98
CA LEU A 175 17.24 -1.47 1.82
C LEU A 175 16.61 -0.09 1.66
N HIS A 176 16.73 0.46 0.47
CA HIS A 176 16.06 1.67 0.04
C HIS A 176 15.08 1.35 -1.07
N GLY A 177 13.82 1.75 -0.92
CA GLY A 177 12.77 1.57 -1.93
C GLY A 177 12.35 2.91 -2.53
N PHE A 178 12.14 2.94 -3.83
CA PHE A 178 11.60 4.12 -4.53
C PHE A 178 10.09 4.05 -4.77
N GLY A 179 9.52 2.85 -4.71
CA GLY A 179 8.08 2.63 -4.92
C GLY A 179 7.63 2.66 -6.39
N ASP A 180 8.31 3.46 -7.23
CA ASP A 180 8.02 3.62 -8.65
C ASP A 180 9.20 3.17 -9.51
N ALA A 181 8.95 2.89 -10.81
CA ALA A 181 10.00 2.53 -11.75
C ALA A 181 11.03 3.66 -11.86
N THR A 182 12.25 3.39 -11.46
CA THR A 182 13.34 4.38 -11.40
C THR A 182 14.44 4.01 -12.37
N TYR A 183 14.85 4.99 -13.16
CA TYR A 183 15.92 4.83 -14.17
C TYR A 183 17.15 5.65 -13.76
N ILE A 184 18.33 5.12 -14.06
CA ILE A 184 19.59 5.85 -13.81
C ILE A 184 19.89 6.73 -15.01
N CYS A 185 20.16 7.99 -14.72
CA CYS A 185 20.61 8.99 -15.69
C CYS A 185 22.09 9.34 -15.48
N GLN A 186 22.70 10.00 -16.46
CA GLN A 186 24.09 10.45 -16.33
C GLN A 186 24.27 11.41 -15.13
N GLY A 187 25.40 11.26 -14.42
CA GLY A 187 25.78 12.14 -13.28
C GLY A 187 25.13 11.76 -11.97
N ASN A 188 24.85 10.48 -11.74
CA ASN A 188 24.23 9.96 -10.52
C ASN A 188 22.88 10.64 -10.22
N ILE A 189 22.13 10.86 -11.26
CA ILE A 189 20.77 11.37 -11.22
C ILE A 189 19.84 10.20 -11.47
N VAL A 190 18.75 10.13 -10.74
CA VAL A 190 17.69 9.15 -10.97
C VAL A 190 16.45 9.85 -11.51
N GLU A 191 15.80 9.19 -12.43
CA GLU A 191 14.49 9.54 -12.94
C GLU A 191 13.45 8.60 -12.38
N GLU A 192 12.62 9.08 -11.46
CA GLU A 192 11.39 8.39 -11.10
C GLU A 192 10.35 8.67 -12.19
N TYR A 193 9.86 7.62 -12.79
CA TYR A 193 8.86 7.70 -13.83
C TYR A 193 7.53 7.16 -13.28
N GLN A 194 6.59 8.05 -13.09
CA GLN A 194 5.23 7.66 -12.82
C GLN A 194 4.50 7.53 -14.16
N ALA A 195 4.11 6.30 -14.45
CA ALA A 195 3.18 6.03 -15.54
C ALA A 195 1.88 6.81 -15.32
N PRO A 196 1.09 7.05 -16.37
CA PRO A 196 -0.17 7.73 -16.27
C PRO A 196 -1.01 7.17 -15.13
N ASP A 197 -1.23 7.99 -14.10
CA ASP A 197 -2.03 7.62 -12.93
C ASP A 197 -3.48 8.07 -13.15
N MET A 198 -4.37 7.09 -13.08
CA MET A 198 -5.80 7.34 -13.25
C MET A 198 -6.41 8.21 -12.12
N TYR A 199 -5.81 8.21 -10.93
CA TYR A 199 -6.32 8.97 -9.79
C TYR A 199 -6.00 10.47 -9.87
N TRP A 200 -4.84 10.83 -10.43
CA TRP A 200 -4.33 12.20 -10.42
C TRP A 200 -4.48 12.92 -11.75
N ASN A 201 -5.01 12.24 -12.79
CA ASN A 201 -5.13 12.80 -14.14
C ASN A 201 -3.79 13.21 -14.76
N ILE A 202 -2.70 12.61 -14.29
CA ILE A 202 -1.34 12.86 -14.76
C ILE A 202 -1.08 11.85 -15.87
N GLU A 203 -0.85 12.33 -17.10
CA GLU A 203 -0.55 11.43 -18.22
C GLU A 203 0.90 10.95 -18.18
N TRP A 204 1.82 11.80 -17.70
CA TRP A 204 3.25 11.53 -17.69
C TRP A 204 3.90 12.38 -16.60
N HIS A 205 4.72 11.76 -15.73
CA HIS A 205 5.47 12.52 -14.75
C HIS A 205 6.89 11.98 -14.63
N HIS A 206 7.87 12.84 -14.91
CA HIS A 206 9.31 12.56 -14.77
C HIS A 206 9.84 13.39 -13.61
N TYR A 207 10.34 12.74 -12.58
CA TYR A 207 11.01 13.39 -11.47
C TYR A 207 12.49 13.09 -11.54
N TYR A 208 13.31 14.12 -11.65
CA TYR A 208 14.77 13.98 -11.62
C TYR A 208 15.28 14.35 -10.25
N LYS A 209 15.98 13.42 -9.59
CA LYS A 209 16.53 13.60 -8.24
C LYS A 209 18.01 13.32 -8.25
N SER A 210 18.79 14.02 -7.38
CA SER A 210 20.15 13.63 -7.05
C SER A 210 20.10 12.49 -6.05
N VAL A 211 20.91 11.45 -6.24
CA VAL A 211 21.08 10.39 -5.23
C VAL A 211 22.09 10.81 -4.18
N THR A 212 22.96 11.77 -4.50
CA THR A 212 23.97 12.31 -3.57
C THR A 212 23.40 13.47 -2.76
N GLY A 213 23.63 13.50 -1.48
CA GLY A 213 23.17 14.55 -0.56
C GLY A 213 21.78 14.25 0.03
N ASP A 214 20.95 15.28 0.22
CA ASP A 214 19.63 15.14 0.86
C ASP A 214 18.55 14.58 -0.09
N GLY A 215 18.93 14.04 -1.26
CA GLY A 215 18.00 13.49 -2.24
C GLY A 215 17.11 14.56 -2.88
N ASP A 216 17.60 15.78 -2.97
CA ASP A 216 16.82 16.92 -3.46
C ASP A 216 16.35 16.72 -4.90
N ARG A 217 15.09 17.00 -5.15
CA ARG A 217 14.54 17.07 -6.49
C ARG A 217 15.25 18.17 -7.28
N ILE A 218 15.76 17.81 -8.46
CA ILE A 218 16.39 18.76 -9.38
C ILE A 218 15.32 19.48 -10.19
N VAL A 219 14.39 18.72 -10.77
CA VAL A 219 13.29 19.20 -11.58
C VAL A 219 12.26 18.10 -11.79
N SER A 220 11.00 18.45 -11.91
CA SER A 220 9.97 17.60 -12.47
C SER A 220 9.42 18.15 -13.77
N VAL A 221 8.99 17.26 -14.64
CA VAL A 221 8.27 17.57 -15.88
C VAL A 221 7.06 16.68 -15.93
N LYS A 222 5.85 17.25 -15.99
CA LYS A 222 4.63 16.47 -16.12
C LYS A 222 3.80 16.91 -17.32
N ARG A 223 2.99 16.00 -17.82
CA ARG A 223 1.98 16.26 -18.83
C ARG A 223 0.59 15.99 -18.25
N ASP A 224 -0.32 16.94 -18.47
CA ASP A 224 -1.73 16.85 -18.14
C ASP A 224 -2.54 17.27 -19.36
N GLY A 225 -3.15 16.31 -20.05
CA GLY A 225 -3.78 16.52 -21.35
C GLY A 225 -2.79 17.05 -22.39
N ASP A 226 -3.11 18.19 -22.99
CA ASP A 226 -2.26 18.86 -23.99
C ASP A 226 -1.23 19.81 -23.38
N LYS A 227 -1.19 19.93 -22.04
CA LYS A 227 -0.36 20.89 -21.35
C LYS A 227 0.84 20.23 -20.68
N TRP A 228 1.97 20.94 -20.72
CA TRP A 228 3.18 20.54 -20.03
C TRP A 228 3.49 21.50 -18.91
N TYR A 229 4.01 20.95 -17.80
CA TYR A 229 4.35 21.70 -16.61
C TYR A 229 5.75 21.33 -16.14
N ARG A 230 6.39 22.28 -15.48
CA ARG A 230 7.68 22.11 -14.81
C ARG A 230 7.58 22.58 -13.37
N SER A 231 8.22 21.86 -12.45
CA SER A 231 8.41 22.30 -11.07
C SER A 231 9.83 21.99 -10.58
N TYR A 232 10.30 22.79 -9.65
CA TYR A 232 11.54 22.57 -8.89
C TYR A 232 11.25 22.25 -7.41
N ASP A 233 10.00 22.39 -6.98
CA ASP A 233 9.55 22.08 -5.61
C ASP A 233 9.12 20.62 -5.51
N ILE A 234 9.47 19.95 -4.41
CA ILE A 234 9.15 18.52 -4.19
C ILE A 234 7.64 18.22 -4.12
N PHE A 235 6.82 19.25 -3.85
CA PHE A 235 5.36 19.16 -3.79
C PHE A 235 4.68 19.90 -4.96
N ASP A 236 5.43 20.22 -6.02
CA ASP A 236 4.96 20.92 -7.23
C ASP A 236 4.27 22.28 -6.95
N ARG A 237 4.61 22.93 -5.82
CA ARG A 237 3.99 24.23 -5.44
C ARG A 237 4.38 25.39 -6.33
N ASP A 238 5.49 25.27 -7.07
CA ASP A 238 6.00 26.27 -8.03
C ASP A 238 5.71 25.89 -9.48
N GLU A 239 4.71 25.04 -9.70
CA GLU A 239 4.37 24.49 -11.00
C GLU A 239 4.12 25.61 -12.04
N THR A 240 4.76 25.51 -13.19
CA THR A 240 4.70 26.48 -14.27
C THR A 240 4.41 25.79 -15.58
N GLU A 241 3.38 26.24 -16.32
CA GLU A 241 3.07 25.75 -17.64
C GLU A 241 4.22 26.11 -18.62
N ILE A 242 4.70 25.14 -19.36
CA ILE A 242 5.78 25.27 -20.35
C ILE A 242 5.35 24.70 -21.69
N SER A 243 6.07 25.02 -22.76
CA SER A 243 5.83 24.42 -24.07
C SER A 243 6.39 22.99 -24.14
N GLN A 244 5.81 22.15 -25.00
CA GLN A 244 6.33 20.81 -25.26
C GLN A 244 7.82 20.80 -25.63
N PRO A 245 8.35 21.67 -26.52
CA PRO A 245 9.79 21.71 -26.83
C PRO A 245 10.66 22.04 -25.61
N GLU A 246 10.17 22.86 -24.67
CA GLU A 246 10.88 23.14 -23.41
C GLU A 246 10.89 21.91 -22.50
N ALA A 247 9.77 21.19 -22.40
CA ALA A 247 9.68 19.94 -21.66
C ALA A 247 10.67 18.89 -22.21
N GLU A 248 10.65 18.67 -23.52
CA GLU A 248 11.57 17.74 -24.21
C GLU A 248 13.05 18.14 -24.02
N ALA A 249 13.34 19.45 -24.00
CA ALA A 249 14.69 19.96 -23.77
C ALA A 249 15.15 19.74 -22.31
N ILE A 250 14.26 19.74 -21.34
CA ILE A 250 14.57 19.38 -19.94
C ILE A 250 14.85 17.89 -19.85
N ILE A 251 13.98 17.04 -20.37
CA ILE A 251 14.14 15.57 -20.37
C ILE A 251 15.46 15.17 -21.04
N ALA A 252 15.79 15.78 -22.17
CA ALA A 252 17.02 15.49 -22.91
C ALA A 252 18.31 15.84 -22.16
N LYS A 253 18.26 16.61 -21.08
CA LYS A 253 19.43 16.89 -20.22
C LYS A 253 19.82 15.71 -19.34
N TYR A 254 18.92 14.78 -19.11
CA TYR A 254 19.08 13.65 -18.21
C TYR A 254 18.93 12.33 -18.97
N PRO A 255 19.84 12.01 -19.91
CA PRO A 255 19.72 10.79 -20.70
C PRO A 255 19.91 9.58 -19.79
N ARG A 256 19.00 8.60 -19.91
CA ARG A 256 19.09 7.33 -19.22
C ARG A 256 20.34 6.56 -19.63
N ILE A 257 20.97 5.92 -18.67
CA ILE A 257 22.12 5.04 -18.91
C ILE A 257 21.59 3.64 -19.22
N GLN A 258 22.14 3.04 -20.28
CA GLN A 258 21.86 1.63 -20.57
C GLN A 258 22.78 0.75 -19.73
N LEU A 259 22.21 -0.06 -18.85
CA LEU A 259 22.91 -0.97 -17.96
C LEU A 259 22.70 -2.42 -18.40
N GLU A 260 23.70 -3.27 -18.16
CA GLU A 260 23.62 -4.70 -18.44
C GLU A 260 23.05 -5.45 -17.22
N TRP A 261 21.75 -5.47 -17.12
CA TRP A 261 21.02 -6.18 -16.06
C TRP A 261 21.19 -7.69 -16.19
N LYS A 262 21.28 -8.37 -15.05
CA LYS A 262 21.36 -9.83 -14.95
C LYS A 262 20.14 -10.39 -14.25
N PRO A 263 19.66 -11.60 -14.61
CA PRO A 263 18.58 -12.25 -13.86
C PRO A 263 18.93 -12.36 -12.38
N LEU A 264 18.03 -11.97 -11.49
CA LEU A 264 18.26 -12.05 -10.04
C LEU A 264 18.51 -13.49 -9.57
N MET A 265 17.88 -14.46 -10.23
CA MET A 265 18.08 -15.88 -9.95
C MET A 265 19.52 -16.35 -10.20
N ASP A 266 20.27 -15.65 -11.03
CA ASP A 266 21.69 -15.92 -11.33
C ASP A 266 22.65 -15.23 -10.35
N TYR A 267 22.13 -14.48 -9.36
CA TYR A 267 22.96 -13.80 -8.37
C TYR A 267 23.83 -14.82 -7.61
N PRO A 268 25.17 -14.64 -7.58
CA PRO A 268 26.08 -15.55 -6.92
C PRO A 268 26.01 -15.36 -5.40
N LEU A 269 25.65 -16.38 -4.66
CA LEU A 269 25.58 -16.33 -3.20
C LEU A 269 26.93 -16.56 -2.53
N ASP A 270 27.83 -17.27 -3.21
CA ASP A 270 29.17 -17.58 -2.71
C ASP A 270 30.16 -17.95 -3.83
N GLU A 271 31.43 -18.18 -3.46
CA GLU A 271 32.50 -18.57 -4.40
C GLU A 271 32.36 -20.00 -4.94
N SER A 272 31.47 -20.81 -4.38
CA SER A 272 31.25 -22.20 -4.84
C SER A 272 30.42 -22.28 -6.12
N GLY A 273 29.87 -21.17 -6.56
CA GLY A 273 28.97 -21.10 -7.71
C GLY A 273 27.51 -21.36 -7.36
N LEU A 274 27.14 -21.38 -6.08
CA LEU A 274 25.75 -21.42 -5.66
C LEU A 274 25.06 -20.11 -6.04
N THR A 275 23.98 -20.18 -6.83
CA THR A 275 23.18 -19.04 -7.18
C THR A 275 21.93 -18.93 -6.29
N LEU A 276 21.34 -17.72 -6.23
CA LEU A 276 20.08 -17.48 -5.52
C LEU A 276 18.98 -18.44 -6.03
N GLY A 277 18.85 -18.61 -7.33
CA GLY A 277 17.87 -19.52 -7.92
C GLY A 277 18.06 -20.97 -7.50
N SER A 278 19.33 -21.46 -7.47
CA SER A 278 19.62 -22.82 -7.01
C SER A 278 19.31 -23.01 -5.52
N TYR A 279 19.61 -22.01 -4.69
CA TYR A 279 19.29 -22.01 -3.26
C TYR A 279 17.78 -22.02 -3.01
N LEU A 280 17.03 -21.16 -3.68
CA LEU A 280 15.58 -21.06 -3.55
C LEU A 280 14.90 -22.35 -4.05
N LYS A 281 15.34 -22.89 -5.19
CA LYS A 281 14.84 -24.13 -5.74
C LYS A 281 15.06 -25.33 -4.78
N ALA A 282 16.18 -25.35 -4.06
CA ALA A 282 16.42 -26.37 -3.03
C ALA A 282 15.49 -26.24 -1.82
N LYS A 283 14.96 -25.05 -1.56
CA LYS A 283 13.97 -24.77 -0.50
C LYS A 283 12.52 -24.89 -0.96
N ASP A 284 12.28 -25.04 -2.25
CA ASP A 284 10.93 -25.16 -2.83
C ASP A 284 10.36 -26.57 -2.60
N VAL A 285 10.30 -26.96 -1.33
CA VAL A 285 9.67 -28.19 -0.90
C VAL A 285 8.20 -27.90 -0.68
N GLN A 286 7.35 -28.55 -1.47
CA GLN A 286 5.91 -28.40 -1.35
C GLN A 286 5.43 -28.99 -0.03
N PRO A 287 4.81 -28.21 0.88
CA PRO A 287 4.21 -28.75 2.07
C PRO A 287 2.99 -29.61 1.72
N SER A 288 2.67 -30.55 2.57
CA SER A 288 1.38 -31.23 2.49
C SER A 288 0.23 -30.22 2.71
N ASP A 289 -0.98 -30.57 2.28
CA ASP A 289 -2.16 -29.73 2.49
C ASP A 289 -2.37 -29.35 3.96
N ASP A 290 -2.11 -30.28 4.89
CA ASP A 290 -2.26 -30.05 6.33
C ASP A 290 -1.18 -29.08 6.86
N GLU A 291 0.06 -29.22 6.43
CA GLU A 291 1.16 -28.32 6.78
C GLU A 291 0.91 -26.92 6.23
N LEU A 292 0.46 -26.82 4.97
CA LEU A 292 0.13 -25.54 4.33
C LEU A 292 -1.02 -24.84 5.07
N LEU A 293 -2.05 -25.59 5.44
CA LEU A 293 -3.16 -25.06 6.24
C LEU A 293 -2.69 -24.53 7.59
N GLN A 294 -1.73 -25.24 8.25
CA GLN A 294 -1.15 -24.77 9.51
C GLN A 294 -0.34 -23.48 9.31
N ILE A 295 0.44 -23.37 8.25
CA ILE A 295 1.22 -22.19 7.90
C ILE A 295 0.29 -20.97 7.71
N TYR A 296 -0.82 -21.14 7.00
CA TYR A 296 -1.80 -20.07 6.80
C TYR A 296 -2.54 -19.72 8.08
N ARG A 297 -2.85 -20.71 8.92
CA ARG A 297 -3.45 -20.49 10.25
C ARG A 297 -2.54 -19.65 11.15
N ASP A 298 -1.26 -19.99 11.22
CA ASP A 298 -0.27 -19.27 12.01
C ASP A 298 -0.12 -17.81 11.51
N TYR A 299 -0.16 -17.63 10.20
CA TYR A 299 -0.14 -16.30 9.61
C TYR A 299 -1.35 -15.45 10.04
N VAL A 300 -2.55 -15.96 9.84
CA VAL A 300 -3.77 -15.24 10.21
C VAL A 300 -3.83 -14.97 11.70
N ASN A 301 -3.37 -15.91 12.55
CA ASN A 301 -3.30 -15.69 13.99
C ASN A 301 -2.36 -14.56 14.39
N LYS A 302 -1.18 -14.48 13.76
CA LYS A 302 -0.22 -13.39 13.99
C LYS A 302 -0.76 -12.05 13.52
N ALA A 303 -1.31 -12.01 12.32
CA ALA A 303 -1.83 -10.81 11.69
C ALA A 303 -3.20 -10.35 12.26
N ARG A 304 -3.78 -11.07 13.23
CA ARG A 304 -5.14 -10.85 13.71
C ARG A 304 -5.38 -9.51 14.38
N SER A 305 -4.35 -8.87 14.95
CA SER A 305 -4.44 -7.53 15.54
C SER A 305 -4.57 -6.42 14.48
N ASP A 306 -4.03 -6.66 13.28
CA ASP A 306 -3.86 -5.66 12.26
C ASP A 306 -4.77 -5.88 11.05
N LEU A 307 -5.41 -7.06 10.94
CA LEU A 307 -6.19 -7.45 9.78
C LEU A 307 -7.69 -7.49 10.08
N PHE A 308 -8.46 -6.74 9.29
CA PHE A 308 -9.93 -6.75 9.28
C PHE A 308 -10.52 -7.96 8.54
N TYR A 309 -9.75 -9.05 8.37
CA TYR A 309 -10.21 -10.22 7.63
C TYR A 309 -11.23 -11.02 8.44
N THR A 310 -12.37 -11.29 7.82
CA THR A 310 -13.48 -12.03 8.41
C THR A 310 -13.72 -13.36 7.71
N HIS A 311 -13.30 -13.49 6.46
CA HIS A 311 -13.50 -14.69 5.64
C HIS A 311 -12.23 -15.07 4.89
N TYR A 312 -12.16 -16.35 4.49
CA TYR A 312 -11.05 -16.90 3.72
C TYR A 312 -11.53 -17.94 2.71
N ARG A 313 -10.68 -18.24 1.75
CA ARG A 313 -10.75 -19.42 0.87
C ARG A 313 -9.33 -19.94 0.62
N ILE A 314 -9.21 -21.26 0.44
CA ILE A 314 -7.95 -21.89 0.04
C ILE A 314 -8.16 -22.55 -1.30
N MET A 315 -7.40 -22.17 -2.31
CA MET A 315 -7.44 -22.69 -3.67
C MET A 315 -6.13 -22.37 -4.41
N ASP A 316 -5.80 -23.13 -5.42
CA ASP A 316 -4.74 -22.79 -6.37
C ASP A 316 -5.28 -21.79 -7.39
N ILE A 317 -5.01 -20.49 -7.18
CA ILE A 317 -5.53 -19.43 -8.05
C ILE A 317 -4.59 -19.13 -9.22
N ASN A 318 -3.28 -19.35 -9.04
CA ASN A 318 -2.26 -19.06 -10.04
C ASN A 318 -1.89 -20.29 -10.91
N GLY A 319 -2.41 -21.47 -10.59
CA GLY A 319 -2.23 -22.69 -11.36
C GLY A 319 -0.87 -23.35 -11.18
N ASP A 320 -0.12 -23.04 -10.12
CA ASP A 320 1.20 -23.57 -9.86
C ASP A 320 1.18 -24.92 -9.09
N GLY A 321 -0.01 -25.39 -8.72
CA GLY A 321 -0.23 -26.62 -7.98
C GLY A 321 -0.14 -26.48 -6.45
N VAL A 322 0.16 -25.30 -5.95
CA VAL A 322 0.11 -24.96 -4.52
C VAL A 322 -1.18 -24.24 -4.23
N LYS A 323 -1.80 -24.56 -3.11
CA LYS A 323 -3.02 -23.85 -2.70
C LYS A 323 -2.67 -22.50 -2.08
N ASP A 324 -3.31 -21.46 -2.58
CA ASP A 324 -3.18 -20.08 -2.12
C ASP A 324 -4.22 -19.75 -1.05
N LEU A 325 -3.91 -18.77 -0.20
CA LEU A 325 -4.83 -18.23 0.79
C LEU A 325 -5.43 -16.91 0.26
N LEU A 326 -6.73 -16.91 0.03
CA LEU A 326 -7.50 -15.72 -0.32
C LEU A 326 -8.19 -15.20 0.94
N LEU A 327 -8.10 -13.90 1.20
CA LEU A 327 -8.66 -13.25 2.38
C LEU A 327 -9.65 -12.15 2.01
N SER A 328 -10.74 -12.01 2.79
CA SER A 328 -11.78 -11.02 2.62
C SER A 328 -12.09 -10.27 3.92
N GLY A 329 -12.33 -8.96 3.81
CA GLY A 329 -12.68 -8.07 4.91
C GLY A 329 -14.17 -8.06 5.32
N GLY A 330 -15.00 -8.96 4.78
CA GLY A 330 -16.42 -9.11 5.14
C GLY A 330 -17.43 -8.66 4.09
N GLY A 331 -16.96 -8.37 2.89
CA GLY A 331 -17.80 -8.18 1.69
C GLY A 331 -17.99 -9.49 0.91
N GLU A 332 -18.47 -9.35 -0.30
CA GLU A 332 -18.55 -10.45 -1.27
C GLU A 332 -17.26 -10.60 -2.11
N SER A 333 -16.29 -9.68 -1.92
CA SER A 333 -15.00 -9.64 -2.63
C SER A 333 -13.86 -10.13 -1.76
N TYR A 334 -12.77 -10.56 -2.41
CA TYR A 334 -11.48 -10.80 -1.77
C TYR A 334 -10.65 -9.52 -1.78
N TRP A 335 -9.75 -9.41 -0.80
CA TRP A 335 -8.86 -8.26 -0.63
C TRP A 335 -7.39 -8.62 -0.82
N SER A 336 -6.99 -9.83 -0.50
CA SER A 336 -5.60 -10.25 -0.67
C SER A 336 -5.44 -11.73 -0.98
N VAL A 337 -4.38 -12.04 -1.71
CA VAL A 337 -3.96 -13.39 -2.08
C VAL A 337 -2.55 -13.62 -1.59
N TRP A 338 -2.34 -14.76 -0.94
CA TRP A 338 -1.05 -15.21 -0.43
C TRP A 338 -0.73 -16.60 -0.93
N THR A 339 0.47 -16.80 -1.43
CA THR A 339 1.00 -18.10 -1.82
C THR A 339 2.13 -18.56 -0.92
N TYR A 340 2.52 -19.83 -1.06
CA TYR A 340 3.66 -20.42 -0.36
C TYR A 340 4.66 -20.99 -1.37
N ARG A 341 5.88 -20.45 -1.38
CA ARG A 341 6.99 -20.88 -2.22
C ARG A 341 8.32 -20.75 -1.46
N TYR A 342 9.31 -21.51 -1.87
CA TYR A 342 10.67 -21.41 -1.35
C TYR A 342 10.78 -21.41 0.18
N GLY A 343 9.87 -22.13 0.85
CA GLY A 343 9.84 -22.17 2.30
C GLY A 343 9.19 -20.97 3.00
N ASN A 344 8.62 -20.05 2.25
CA ASN A 344 8.02 -18.82 2.77
C ASN A 344 6.65 -18.51 2.15
N ARG A 345 5.93 -17.59 2.78
CA ARG A 345 4.68 -17.01 2.28
C ARG A 345 4.98 -15.72 1.54
N TYR A 346 4.25 -15.50 0.45
CA TYR A 346 4.39 -14.31 -0.37
C TYR A 346 3.02 -13.72 -0.71
N PRO A 347 2.86 -12.38 -0.69
CA PRO A 347 1.68 -11.75 -1.23
C PRO A 347 1.71 -11.85 -2.76
N LEU A 348 0.62 -12.35 -3.36
CA LEU A 348 0.44 -12.34 -4.82
C LEU A 348 -0.33 -11.11 -5.30
N ALA A 349 -1.37 -10.73 -4.56
CA ALA A 349 -2.18 -9.56 -4.87
C ALA A 349 -2.75 -8.92 -3.61
N HIS A 350 -2.94 -7.61 -3.67
CA HIS A 350 -3.62 -6.83 -2.65
C HIS A 350 -4.55 -5.83 -3.33
N MET A 351 -5.77 -6.29 -3.65
CA MET A 351 -6.79 -5.52 -4.34
C MET A 351 -8.17 -6.13 -4.11
N ASP A 352 -9.22 -5.34 -4.22
CA ASP A 352 -10.59 -5.88 -4.22
C ASP A 352 -10.91 -6.61 -5.54
N PHE A 353 -11.35 -7.87 -5.43
CA PHE A 353 -11.76 -8.64 -6.60
C PHE A 353 -12.80 -9.71 -6.29
N TYR A 354 -13.53 -10.11 -7.33
CA TYR A 354 -14.42 -11.26 -7.33
C TYR A 354 -13.82 -12.37 -8.20
N LEU A 355 -14.01 -13.62 -7.79
CA LEU A 355 -13.63 -14.75 -8.63
C LEU A 355 -14.65 -14.98 -9.74
N CYS A 356 -14.15 -15.18 -10.94
CA CYS A 356 -14.87 -15.65 -12.11
C CYS A 356 -14.44 -17.08 -12.48
N GLU A 357 -15.08 -17.65 -13.51
CA GLU A 357 -14.67 -18.93 -14.10
C GLU A 357 -13.19 -18.86 -14.54
N ASP A 358 -12.54 -20.02 -14.59
CA ASP A 358 -11.13 -20.20 -15.05
C ASP A 358 -10.09 -19.37 -14.25
N ASN A 359 -10.31 -19.18 -12.94
CA ASN A 359 -9.45 -18.39 -12.06
C ASN A 359 -9.22 -16.94 -12.53
N VAL A 360 -10.18 -16.39 -13.27
CA VAL A 360 -10.17 -14.98 -13.61
C VAL A 360 -10.65 -14.17 -12.41
N MET A 361 -10.02 -13.07 -12.16
CA MET A 361 -10.39 -12.10 -11.13
C MET A 361 -11.03 -10.87 -11.78
N GLU A 362 -12.19 -10.48 -11.29
CA GLU A 362 -12.87 -9.25 -11.68
C GLU A 362 -12.64 -8.19 -10.60
N SER A 363 -11.88 -7.15 -10.90
CA SER A 363 -11.73 -5.97 -10.05
C SER A 363 -12.61 -4.85 -10.56
N VAL A 364 -13.43 -4.28 -9.68
CA VAL A 364 -14.30 -3.15 -10.00
C VAL A 364 -13.81 -1.93 -9.23
N GLU A 365 -13.42 -0.91 -9.96
CA GLU A 365 -12.91 0.32 -9.40
C GLU A 365 -13.77 1.51 -9.77
N LEU A 366 -14.01 2.38 -8.79
CA LEU A 366 -14.65 3.66 -8.99
C LEU A 366 -13.60 4.76 -8.92
N VAL A 367 -13.26 5.33 -10.06
CA VAL A 367 -12.26 6.40 -10.16
C VAL A 367 -12.94 7.75 -10.25
N HIS A 368 -12.62 8.63 -9.30
CA HIS A 368 -13.06 10.01 -9.33
C HIS A 368 -11.97 10.89 -9.95
N ARG A 369 -12.19 11.37 -11.17
CA ARG A 369 -11.30 12.32 -11.83
C ARG A 369 -11.81 13.74 -11.62
N GLY A 370 -11.20 14.51 -10.71
CA GLY A 370 -11.45 15.96 -10.51
C GLY A 370 -12.93 16.36 -10.65
N LYS A 371 -13.32 17.52 -10.29
CA LYS A 371 -14.66 18.15 -10.46
C LYS A 371 -15.82 17.30 -11.04
N GLY A 372 -16.08 16.10 -10.43
CA GLY A 372 -17.30 15.36 -10.72
C GLY A 372 -17.22 14.38 -11.91
N VAL A 373 -16.07 14.05 -12.40
CA VAL A 373 -15.90 12.95 -13.36
C VAL A 373 -15.77 11.64 -12.59
N GLU A 374 -16.76 10.79 -12.73
CA GLU A 374 -16.83 9.45 -12.12
C GLU A 374 -16.71 8.40 -13.23
N ILE A 375 -15.69 7.55 -13.13
CA ILE A 375 -15.43 6.45 -14.05
C ILE A 375 -15.56 5.15 -13.26
N GLU A 376 -16.46 4.29 -13.67
CA GLU A 376 -16.60 2.93 -13.14
C GLU A 376 -15.90 1.96 -14.10
N GLY A 377 -14.73 1.46 -13.67
CA GLY A 377 -13.90 0.54 -14.43
C GLY A 377 -14.04 -0.89 -13.93
N THR A 378 -14.08 -1.84 -14.85
CA THR A 378 -14.00 -3.27 -14.55
C THR A 378 -12.79 -3.83 -15.28
N THR A 379 -11.87 -4.38 -14.53
CA THR A 379 -10.65 -5.03 -15.02
C THR A 379 -10.77 -6.54 -14.77
N PHE A 380 -10.52 -7.34 -15.81
CA PHE A 380 -10.40 -8.79 -15.69
C PHE A 380 -8.95 -9.19 -15.73
N LEU A 381 -8.52 -9.88 -14.68
CA LEU A 381 -7.13 -10.21 -14.41
C LEU A 381 -6.98 -11.73 -14.23
N ARG A 382 -5.81 -12.26 -14.50
CA ARG A 382 -5.45 -13.64 -14.19
C ARG A 382 -3.98 -13.72 -13.83
N PHE A 383 -3.62 -14.62 -12.94
CA PHE A 383 -2.23 -14.93 -12.71
C PHE A 383 -1.63 -15.71 -13.87
N ASN A 384 -0.44 -15.30 -14.29
CA ASN A 384 0.46 -16.03 -15.15
C ASN A 384 1.73 -16.33 -14.32
N GLY A 385 1.71 -17.46 -13.60
CA GLY A 385 2.67 -17.71 -12.53
C GLY A 385 2.47 -16.72 -11.36
N PHE A 386 3.43 -15.83 -11.15
CA PHE A 386 3.36 -14.80 -10.10
C PHE A 386 2.96 -13.43 -10.63
N ASP A 387 2.95 -13.25 -11.93
CA ASP A 387 2.57 -11.99 -12.58
C ASP A 387 1.06 -11.90 -12.73
N LEU A 388 0.54 -10.69 -12.58
CA LEU A 388 -0.87 -10.41 -12.77
C LEU A 388 -1.09 -9.84 -14.17
N GLU A 389 -1.71 -10.62 -15.05
CA GLU A 389 -1.99 -10.25 -16.43
C GLU A 389 -3.39 -9.65 -16.56
N THR A 390 -3.50 -8.49 -17.19
CA THR A 390 -4.79 -7.91 -17.59
C THR A 390 -5.29 -8.61 -18.84
N LEU A 391 -6.44 -9.25 -18.76
CA LEU A 391 -7.08 -9.96 -19.88
C LEU A 391 -7.99 -9.05 -20.68
N ASP A 392 -8.84 -8.30 -20.00
CA ASP A 392 -9.83 -7.40 -20.58
C ASP A 392 -10.11 -6.24 -19.63
N PHE A 393 -10.57 -5.13 -20.22
CA PHE A 393 -10.94 -3.93 -19.47
C PHE A 393 -12.13 -3.23 -20.13
N ALA A 394 -13.09 -2.75 -19.34
CA ALA A 394 -14.15 -1.88 -19.79
C ALA A 394 -14.49 -0.85 -18.70
N ALA A 395 -14.58 0.43 -19.05
CA ALA A 395 -14.95 1.48 -18.12
C ALA A 395 -16.10 2.33 -18.65
N TYR A 396 -16.96 2.80 -17.75
CA TYR A 396 -18.04 3.71 -18.05
C TYR A 396 -17.82 5.08 -17.41
N ASN A 397 -17.70 6.10 -18.24
CA ASN A 397 -17.57 7.48 -17.77
C ASN A 397 -18.97 8.09 -17.60
N LYS A 398 -19.39 8.29 -16.36
CA LYS A 398 -20.73 8.80 -16.02
C LYS A 398 -20.95 10.25 -16.48
N ALA A 399 -19.91 11.06 -16.53
CA ALA A 399 -20.00 12.47 -16.94
C ALA A 399 -20.28 12.63 -18.43
N THR A 400 -19.70 11.75 -19.28
CA THR A 400 -19.87 11.80 -20.74
C THR A 400 -20.86 10.76 -21.26
N ALA A 401 -21.36 9.87 -20.39
CA ALA A 401 -22.21 8.73 -20.72
C ALA A 401 -21.60 7.86 -21.83
N SER A 402 -20.29 7.59 -21.75
CA SER A 402 -19.55 6.86 -22.79
C SER A 402 -18.71 5.73 -22.20
N TRP A 403 -18.50 4.68 -23.00
CA TRP A 403 -17.64 3.56 -22.67
C TRP A 403 -16.21 3.79 -23.17
N GLN A 404 -15.25 3.25 -22.44
CA GLN A 404 -13.81 3.39 -22.67
C GLN A 404 -13.11 2.04 -22.55
N SER A 405 -12.07 1.81 -23.38
CA SER A 405 -11.25 0.59 -23.37
C SER A 405 -10.03 0.69 -22.47
N ASP A 406 -9.83 1.83 -21.86
CA ASP A 406 -8.77 2.09 -20.88
C ASP A 406 -9.16 3.25 -19.96
N TYR A 407 -8.36 3.49 -18.95
CA TYR A 407 -8.58 4.62 -18.04
C TYR A 407 -8.25 5.98 -18.68
N TYR A 408 -7.61 6.02 -19.85
CA TYR A 408 -7.20 7.27 -20.51
C TYR A 408 -8.28 7.89 -21.39
N GLY A 409 -9.37 7.19 -21.58
CA GLY A 409 -10.51 7.70 -22.31
C GLY A 409 -10.57 7.24 -23.77
N THR A 410 -9.82 6.19 -24.14
CA THR A 410 -9.95 5.58 -25.47
C THR A 410 -11.39 5.11 -25.69
N PRO A 411 -12.11 5.64 -26.68
CA PRO A 411 -13.52 5.31 -26.87
C PRO A 411 -13.73 3.83 -27.18
N MET A 412 -14.77 3.25 -26.59
CA MET A 412 -15.24 1.89 -26.87
C MET A 412 -16.75 1.93 -27.20
N SER A 413 -17.21 1.03 -28.06
CA SER A 413 -18.67 0.90 -28.25
C SER A 413 -19.33 0.25 -27.03
N GLU A 414 -20.58 0.63 -26.74
CA GLU A 414 -21.37 -0.01 -25.68
C GLU A 414 -21.54 -1.53 -25.91
N ALA A 415 -21.63 -1.95 -27.18
CA ALA A 415 -21.75 -3.36 -27.54
C ALA A 415 -20.48 -4.14 -27.18
N ASP A 416 -19.29 -3.58 -27.48
CA ASP A 416 -18.01 -4.21 -27.13
C ASP A 416 -17.81 -4.25 -25.62
N ALA A 417 -18.12 -3.14 -24.90
CA ALA A 417 -18.05 -3.10 -23.45
C ALA A 417 -18.94 -4.19 -22.81
N LYS A 418 -20.20 -4.28 -23.23
CA LYS A 418 -21.12 -5.32 -22.75
C LYS A 418 -20.65 -6.73 -23.10
N ALA A 419 -20.01 -6.92 -24.25
CA ALA A 419 -19.43 -8.22 -24.63
C ALA A 419 -18.27 -8.61 -23.69
N ILE A 420 -17.40 -7.66 -23.33
CA ILE A 420 -16.33 -7.88 -22.34
C ILE A 420 -16.94 -8.26 -20.98
N LEU A 421 -17.87 -7.46 -20.45
CA LEU A 421 -18.48 -7.70 -19.16
C LEU A 421 -19.27 -9.03 -19.09
N ALA A 422 -19.83 -9.47 -20.21
CA ALA A 422 -20.54 -10.75 -20.30
C ALA A 422 -19.64 -11.97 -20.51
N LYS A 423 -18.35 -11.76 -20.84
CA LYS A 423 -17.42 -12.84 -21.16
C LYS A 423 -17.03 -13.65 -19.92
N TYR A 424 -17.02 -13.01 -18.77
CA TYR A 424 -16.56 -13.60 -17.51
C TYR A 424 -17.74 -13.67 -16.52
N SER A 425 -18.05 -14.89 -16.06
CA SER A 425 -19.14 -15.10 -15.10
C SER A 425 -18.55 -15.26 -13.70
N ARG A 426 -19.04 -14.44 -12.75
CA ARG A 426 -18.70 -14.65 -11.33
C ARG A 426 -19.17 -16.03 -10.88
N VAL A 427 -18.29 -16.71 -10.16
CA VAL A 427 -18.61 -18.01 -9.53
C VAL A 427 -18.99 -17.81 -8.07
N ASP A 428 -19.48 -18.87 -7.42
CA ASP A 428 -19.62 -18.89 -5.97
C ASP A 428 -18.24 -18.60 -5.33
N GLN A 429 -18.16 -17.54 -4.57
CA GLN A 429 -16.89 -17.12 -3.96
C GLN A 429 -16.36 -18.17 -2.98
N GLY A 430 -17.20 -19.06 -2.44
CA GLY A 430 -16.81 -20.16 -1.56
C GLY A 430 -16.12 -19.69 -0.28
N MET A 431 -16.46 -18.49 0.17
CA MET A 431 -15.90 -17.87 1.36
C MET A 431 -16.32 -18.62 2.63
N GLN A 432 -15.37 -18.88 3.50
CA GLN A 432 -15.59 -19.49 4.80
C GLN A 432 -15.23 -18.49 5.91
N PRO A 433 -15.96 -18.49 7.04
CA PRO A 433 -15.61 -17.66 8.18
C PRO A 433 -14.16 -17.93 8.64
N ILE A 434 -13.40 -16.88 8.89
CA ILE A 434 -12.00 -16.99 9.34
C ILE A 434 -11.86 -17.82 10.63
N SER A 435 -12.89 -17.85 11.47
CA SER A 435 -12.93 -18.68 12.66
C SER A 435 -12.83 -20.19 12.39
N GLN A 436 -13.24 -20.64 11.20
CA GLN A 436 -13.08 -22.05 10.82
C GLN A 436 -11.62 -22.38 10.53
N LEU A 437 -10.88 -21.47 9.90
CA LEU A 437 -9.44 -21.62 9.71
C LEU A 437 -8.71 -21.69 11.05
N LEU A 438 -9.09 -20.83 12.01
CA LEU A 438 -8.40 -20.70 13.29
C LEU A 438 -8.71 -21.82 14.29
N ASN A 439 -9.85 -22.48 14.20
CA ASN A 439 -10.32 -23.48 15.16
C ASN A 439 -10.22 -24.94 14.64
N GLY A 440 -9.90 -25.15 13.38
CA GLY A 440 -9.67 -26.47 12.78
C GLY A 440 -8.21 -26.88 12.90
#